data_8a0e4256379656bc03a129ccc0d3a91c
#
_entry.id   8a0e4256379656bc03a129ccc0d3a91c
#
_cell.length_a   1.000
_cell.length_b   1.000
_cell.length_c   1.000
_cell.angle_alpha   90.00
_cell.angle_beta   90.00
_cell.angle_gamma   90.00
#
_symmetry.space_group_name_H-M   'P 1'
#
loop_
_entity.id
_entity.type
_entity.pdbx_description
1 polymer ?
#
loop_
_entity_poly.entity_id
_entity_poly.type
_entity_poly.pdbx_seq_one_letter_code
_entity_poly.pdbx_strand_id
1 'polypeptide(L)'
;SRKKAARSKGGGAAPSAALPSAAQGSGRAPATSAASPRGSAPDLPRNGGAAAGRPSLSSSGEFYDLAFKVMLVGDSGVGKTCLLVRFKDGAFLAGSFISTVGIDFRNKVLTVDGVKVKLQIWDTAGQERFRSVTHAYYRDAHALLLLYDVTNKASFDNIQAWLTEIHEYAQQDVVLMLLGNKVDSAQDRVVKREDGEKLAKEYGVPFMETSAKSGLNVELAFTAIAKELKHRSMKLPNEPKFKLHDYVKKEVRGSGCCRS
;
A
#
# COMPACT_ATOMS: atom_id res chain seq x y z
N SER A 1 -5.22 21.98 -64.14
CA SER A 1 -3.95 21.50 -64.74
C SER A 1 -3.27 20.52 -63.81
N ARG A 2 -3.30 19.37 -64.14
CA ARG A 2 -2.48 18.19 -64.26
C ARG A 2 -0.95 18.38 -64.04
N LYS A 3 -0.34 17.53 -63.14
CA LYS A 3 0.76 16.58 -63.44
C LYS A 3 1.25 16.00 -62.09
N LYS A 4 1.10 14.69 -61.85
CA LYS A 4 1.97 13.51 -62.09
C LYS A 4 3.27 13.56 -61.26
N ALA A 5 3.34 12.73 -60.23
CA ALA A 5 4.03 11.45 -60.04
C ALA A 5 5.57 11.48 -60.15
N ALA A 6 6.22 11.01 -59.05
CA ALA A 6 7.39 10.10 -59.20
C ALA A 6 7.65 9.34 -57.88
N ARG A 7 7.81 8.08 -58.07
CA ARG A 7 8.18 6.98 -57.17
C ARG A 7 9.72 6.93 -57.06
N SER A 8 10.28 6.70 -55.88
CA SER A 8 11.56 5.94 -55.84
C SER A 8 11.60 5.04 -54.61
N LYS A 9 11.92 3.79 -54.92
CA LYS A 9 12.27 2.70 -54.04
C LYS A 9 13.71 2.86 -53.55
N GLY A 10 13.97 2.50 -52.31
CA GLY A 10 15.31 2.29 -51.81
C GLY A 10 15.24 1.39 -50.59
N GLY A 11 15.52 0.11 -50.76
CA GLY A 11 15.67 -0.87 -49.71
C GLY A 11 17.05 -0.71 -49.04
N GLY A 12 17.12 -1.00 -47.77
CA GLY A 12 18.37 -1.08 -47.03
C GLY A 12 18.20 -2.08 -45.91
N ALA A 13 18.93 -3.16 -46.03
CA ALA A 13 18.92 -4.34 -45.17
C ALA A 13 19.49 -4.08 -43.79
N ALA A 14 18.99 -4.81 -42.80
CA ALA A 14 19.53 -4.96 -41.47
C ALA A 14 20.82 -5.74 -41.44
N PRO A 15 21.72 -5.50 -40.50
CA PRO A 15 22.70 -6.50 -40.11
C PRO A 15 22.29 -7.19 -38.81
N SER A 16 22.19 -8.50 -38.91
CA SER A 16 22.20 -9.51 -37.88
C SER A 16 23.54 -9.50 -37.15
N ALA A 17 23.53 -9.43 -35.82
CA ALA A 17 24.71 -9.69 -35.01
C ALA A 17 24.48 -10.90 -34.12
N ALA A 18 25.35 -11.87 -34.28
CA ALA A 18 25.35 -13.20 -33.72
C ALA A 18 25.70 -13.23 -32.22
N LEU A 19 25.11 -14.22 -31.53
CA LEU A 19 25.49 -14.71 -30.20
C LEU A 19 26.83 -15.50 -30.28
N PRO A 20 27.67 -15.43 -29.24
CA PRO A 20 28.68 -16.46 -29.06
C PRO A 20 28.23 -17.59 -28.15
N SER A 21 28.48 -18.76 -28.60
CA SER A 21 28.20 -20.08 -28.04
C SER A 21 29.14 -20.44 -26.87
N ALA A 22 28.68 -21.41 -26.11
CA ALA A 22 29.22 -22.04 -24.92
C ALA A 22 30.67 -22.53 -24.99
N ALA A 23 31.35 -22.53 -23.86
CA ALA A 23 32.46 -23.42 -23.57
C ALA A 23 32.16 -24.22 -22.28
N GLN A 24 32.14 -25.53 -22.46
CA GLN A 24 32.07 -26.55 -21.43
C GLN A 24 33.42 -26.69 -20.74
N GLY A 25 33.41 -26.79 -19.43
CA GLY A 25 34.55 -27.18 -18.61
C GLY A 25 34.14 -28.17 -17.53
N SER A 26 34.43 -29.43 -17.75
CA SER A 26 34.26 -30.55 -16.83
C SER A 26 35.29 -30.54 -15.70
N GLY A 27 34.85 -30.70 -14.46
CA GLY A 27 35.70 -30.92 -13.28
C GLY A 27 34.99 -31.78 -12.24
N ARG A 28 35.46 -32.99 -12.13
CA ARG A 28 35.03 -34.16 -11.35
C ARG A 28 35.35 -33.98 -9.85
N ALA A 29 34.47 -34.50 -9.00
CA ALA A 29 34.53 -34.61 -7.54
C ALA A 29 35.74 -35.42 -6.99
N PRO A 30 35.95 -35.40 -5.68
CA PRO A 30 35.62 -36.63 -4.94
C PRO A 30 34.85 -36.47 -3.65
N ALA A 31 34.07 -37.50 -3.36
CA ALA A 31 33.31 -37.75 -2.18
C ALA A 31 34.21 -38.13 -0.98
N THR A 32 33.85 -37.67 0.22
CA THR A 32 34.20 -38.34 1.46
C THR A 32 32.97 -38.44 2.36
N SER A 33 32.70 -39.69 2.70
CA SER A 33 31.71 -40.22 3.62
C SER A 33 32.04 -39.88 5.07
N ALA A 34 31.07 -39.49 5.86
CA ALA A 34 31.08 -39.73 7.30
C ALA A 34 29.65 -39.77 7.88
N ALA A 35 29.42 -40.72 8.72
CA ALA A 35 28.22 -41.33 9.25
C ALA A 35 27.38 -40.43 10.16
N SER A 36 26.06 -40.73 10.14
CA SER A 36 25.08 -40.32 11.15
C SER A 36 25.25 -41.04 12.48
N PRO A 37 24.75 -40.47 13.58
CA PRO A 37 24.02 -41.31 14.54
C PRO A 37 22.55 -40.85 14.71
N ARG A 38 21.72 -41.84 14.71
CA ARG A 38 20.29 -41.76 15.05
C ARG A 38 20.14 -41.38 16.55
N GLY A 39 19.33 -40.34 16.80
CA GLY A 39 18.82 -40.00 18.13
C GLY A 39 17.30 -40.00 18.10
N SER A 40 16.70 -40.79 18.95
CA SER A 40 15.28 -41.06 19.10
C SER A 40 14.51 -39.80 19.52
N ALA A 41 13.36 -39.58 18.91
CA ALA A 41 12.38 -38.57 19.34
C ALA A 41 11.56 -39.12 20.52
N PRO A 42 11.20 -38.31 21.53
CA PRO A 42 10.15 -38.62 22.45
C PRO A 42 8.80 -38.09 21.98
N ASP A 43 7.78 -38.89 22.15
CA ASP A 43 6.37 -38.63 21.90
C ASP A 43 5.86 -37.40 22.64
N LEU A 44 5.13 -36.52 21.91
CA LEU A 44 4.34 -35.44 22.47
C LEU A 44 2.87 -35.81 22.55
N PRO A 45 2.19 -35.56 23.67
CA PRO A 45 0.76 -35.83 23.80
C PRO A 45 -0.06 -34.80 23.03
N ARG A 46 -0.99 -35.30 22.21
CA ARG A 46 -2.10 -34.54 21.63
C ARG A 46 -3.04 -34.13 22.75
N ASN A 47 -3.19 -32.83 22.97
CA ASN A 47 -4.36 -32.31 23.67
C ASN A 47 -4.87 -31.08 22.92
N GLY A 48 -6.11 -31.19 22.44
CA GLY A 48 -6.84 -30.10 21.82
C GLY A 48 -7.31 -29.12 22.91
N GLY A 49 -7.00 -27.85 22.71
CA GLY A 49 -7.52 -26.76 23.52
C GLY A 49 -7.43 -25.50 22.65
N ALA A 50 -8.57 -24.83 22.45
CA ALA A 50 -8.67 -23.55 21.79
C ALA A 50 -7.72 -22.54 22.48
N ALA A 51 -6.64 -22.20 21.82
CA ALA A 51 -5.69 -21.22 22.33
C ALA A 51 -6.25 -19.81 22.11
N ALA A 52 -6.71 -19.19 23.19
CA ALA A 52 -6.78 -17.74 23.28
C ALA A 52 -5.40 -17.18 22.89
N GLY A 53 -5.35 -16.30 21.89
CA GLY A 53 -4.11 -15.83 21.29
C GLY A 53 -3.18 -15.23 22.35
N ARG A 54 -1.99 -15.79 22.46
CA ARG A 54 -0.92 -15.21 23.29
C ARG A 54 -0.50 -13.88 22.65
N PRO A 55 -0.36 -12.79 23.43
CA PRO A 55 0.19 -11.54 22.92
C PRO A 55 1.57 -11.78 22.29
N SER A 56 1.81 -11.29 21.08
CA SER A 56 3.11 -11.40 20.43
C SER A 56 3.94 -10.14 20.68
N LEU A 57 5.24 -10.33 20.92
CA LEU A 57 6.22 -9.25 21.07
C LEU A 57 6.67 -8.79 19.69
N SER A 58 6.65 -7.47 19.46
CA SER A 58 7.34 -6.87 18.33
C SER A 58 8.86 -6.82 18.58
N SER A 59 9.66 -6.69 17.53
CA SER A 59 11.10 -6.49 17.63
C SER A 59 11.51 -5.21 18.40
N SER A 60 10.56 -4.32 18.70
CA SER A 60 10.69 -3.12 19.54
C SER A 60 10.19 -3.32 20.98
N GLY A 61 9.87 -4.54 21.38
CA GLY A 61 9.37 -4.84 22.74
C GLY A 61 7.93 -4.41 23.04
N GLU A 62 7.19 -3.88 22.08
CA GLU A 62 5.80 -3.48 22.25
C GLU A 62 4.86 -4.68 22.08
N PHE A 63 3.96 -4.88 23.07
CA PHE A 63 2.91 -5.87 22.99
C PHE A 63 1.78 -5.41 22.09
N TYR A 64 1.24 -6.30 21.26
CA TYR A 64 0.06 -6.07 20.43
C TYR A 64 -0.81 -7.31 20.36
N ASP A 65 -2.10 -7.11 20.18
CA ASP A 65 -3.10 -8.17 20.09
C ASP A 65 -3.32 -8.61 18.64
N LEU A 66 -3.30 -7.65 17.71
CA LEU A 66 -3.51 -7.87 16.29
C LEU A 66 -2.43 -7.17 15.46
N ALA A 67 -2.09 -7.74 14.30
CA ALA A 67 -1.18 -7.12 13.35
C ALA A 67 -1.76 -7.16 11.93
N PHE A 68 -1.67 -6.04 11.22
CA PHE A 68 -2.15 -5.91 9.86
C PHE A 68 -1.13 -5.22 8.96
N LYS A 69 -1.07 -5.66 7.70
CA LYS A 69 -0.25 -5.07 6.66
C LYS A 69 -1.06 -4.02 5.90
N VAL A 70 -0.56 -2.78 5.89
CA VAL A 70 -1.16 -1.64 5.21
C VAL A 70 -0.17 -1.11 4.18
N MET A 71 -0.63 -0.82 2.98
CA MET A 71 0.23 -0.37 1.89
C MET A 71 -0.22 1.00 1.38
N LEU A 72 0.73 1.91 1.15
CA LEU A 72 0.50 3.20 0.52
C LEU A 72 0.78 3.09 -0.97
N VAL A 73 -0.18 3.43 -1.81
CA VAL A 73 -0.08 3.36 -3.27
C VAL A 73 -0.51 4.67 -3.93
N GLY A 74 -0.09 4.89 -5.14
CA GLY A 74 -0.35 6.11 -5.91
C GLY A 74 0.92 6.64 -6.57
N ASP A 75 0.78 7.65 -7.41
CA ASP A 75 1.86 8.22 -8.20
C ASP A 75 3.04 8.73 -7.36
N SER A 76 4.17 8.91 -8.01
CA SER A 76 5.32 9.57 -7.40
C SER A 76 5.00 11.01 -7.02
N GLY A 77 5.46 11.47 -5.86
CA GLY A 77 5.29 12.85 -5.42
C GLY A 77 3.93 13.18 -4.80
N VAL A 78 2.94 12.26 -4.75
CA VAL A 78 1.64 12.52 -4.10
C VAL A 78 1.73 12.64 -2.57
N GLY A 79 2.87 12.28 -1.99
CA GLY A 79 3.16 12.46 -0.56
C GLY A 79 2.92 11.24 0.31
N LYS A 80 3.04 10.01 -0.22
CA LYS A 80 2.94 8.76 0.54
C LYS A 80 3.89 8.73 1.72
N THR A 81 5.18 8.93 1.46
CA THR A 81 6.23 9.00 2.50
C THR A 81 5.98 10.11 3.52
N CYS A 82 5.58 11.30 3.06
CA CYS A 82 5.26 12.41 3.97
C CYS A 82 4.07 12.09 4.87
N LEU A 83 3.04 11.41 4.32
CA LEU A 83 1.88 10.97 5.09
C LEU A 83 2.29 9.96 6.17
N LEU A 84 3.16 9.00 5.83
CA LEU A 84 3.67 8.00 6.75
C LEU A 84 4.53 8.62 7.86
N VAL A 85 5.45 9.52 7.52
CA VAL A 85 6.28 10.25 8.50
C VAL A 85 5.40 11.07 9.45
N ARG A 86 4.40 11.78 8.91
CA ARG A 86 3.44 12.53 9.72
C ARG A 86 2.69 11.62 10.69
N PHE A 87 2.19 10.49 10.21
CA PHE A 87 1.45 9.54 11.04
C PHE A 87 2.33 8.91 12.11
N LYS A 88 3.55 8.47 11.77
CA LYS A 88 4.43 7.77 12.70
C LYS A 88 5.07 8.71 13.70
N ASP A 89 5.70 9.78 13.21
CA ASP A 89 6.64 10.61 13.97
C ASP A 89 6.05 11.99 14.33
N GLY A 90 4.83 12.31 13.87
CA GLY A 90 4.22 13.63 14.04
C GLY A 90 4.95 14.75 13.27
N ALA A 91 5.95 14.42 12.46
CA ALA A 91 6.82 15.36 11.77
C ALA A 91 6.43 15.57 10.30
N PHE A 92 6.90 16.67 9.73
CA PHE A 92 6.81 16.94 8.30
C PHE A 92 8.17 17.39 7.77
N LEU A 93 8.67 16.70 6.76
CA LEU A 93 9.95 17.02 6.13
C LEU A 93 9.75 18.10 5.06
N ALA A 94 9.83 19.36 5.48
CA ALA A 94 9.77 20.49 4.55
C ALA A 94 11.06 20.55 3.70
N GLY A 95 10.92 20.69 2.38
CA GLY A 95 12.03 20.95 1.47
C GLY A 95 12.83 19.74 1.00
N SER A 96 12.52 18.53 1.46
CA SER A 96 13.20 17.31 1.01
C SER A 96 12.28 16.47 0.13
N PHE A 97 12.33 16.69 -1.19
CA PHE A 97 11.78 15.70 -2.12
C PHE A 97 12.78 14.54 -2.20
N ILE A 98 12.58 13.53 -1.37
CA ILE A 98 13.33 12.28 -1.47
C ILE A 98 12.43 11.29 -2.20
N SER A 99 12.84 10.90 -3.40
CA SER A 99 12.16 9.83 -4.13
C SER A 99 12.38 8.51 -3.38
N THR A 100 11.30 7.86 -3.01
CA THR A 100 11.38 6.51 -2.42
C THR A 100 11.95 5.54 -3.46
N VAL A 101 13.01 4.83 -3.10
CA VAL A 101 13.59 3.78 -3.93
C VAL A 101 13.16 2.44 -3.35
N GLY A 102 12.35 1.70 -4.11
CA GLY A 102 11.82 0.42 -3.67
C GLY A 102 10.64 0.54 -2.70
N ILE A 103 10.69 -0.17 -1.60
CA ILE A 103 9.64 -0.20 -0.57
C ILE A 103 10.29 0.03 0.79
N ASP A 104 9.82 1.04 1.52
CA ASP A 104 10.18 1.28 2.93
C ASP A 104 9.12 0.65 3.84
N PHE A 105 9.55 0.18 5.00
CA PHE A 105 8.70 -0.56 5.92
C PHE A 105 8.73 0.07 7.30
N ARG A 106 7.56 0.42 7.84
CA ARG A 106 7.44 1.03 9.16
C ARG A 106 6.30 0.42 9.97
N ASN A 107 6.49 0.35 11.29
CA ASN A 107 5.50 -0.16 12.23
C ASN A 107 4.99 0.94 13.15
N LYS A 108 3.69 0.90 13.46
CA LYS A 108 3.07 1.69 14.54
C LYS A 108 2.00 0.86 15.23
N VAL A 109 1.98 0.90 16.56
CA VAL A 109 0.91 0.29 17.38
C VAL A 109 -0.09 1.37 17.75
N LEU A 110 -1.37 1.09 17.52
CA LEU A 110 -2.51 1.92 17.90
C LEU A 110 -3.37 1.19 18.92
N THR A 111 -3.99 1.93 19.83
CA THR A 111 -5.05 1.38 20.67
C THR A 111 -6.40 1.71 20.04
N VAL A 112 -7.12 0.69 19.62
CA VAL A 112 -8.42 0.79 18.96
C VAL A 112 -9.47 0.09 19.81
N ASP A 113 -10.33 0.87 20.47
CA ASP A 113 -11.35 0.37 21.39
C ASP A 113 -10.78 -0.67 22.38
N GLY A 114 -9.70 -0.32 23.07
CA GLY A 114 -9.01 -1.16 24.05
C GLY A 114 -8.10 -2.27 23.52
N VAL A 115 -8.10 -2.52 22.20
CA VAL A 115 -7.25 -3.54 21.54
C VAL A 115 -6.02 -2.88 20.94
N LYS A 116 -4.86 -3.45 21.17
CA LYS A 116 -3.59 -2.98 20.58
C LYS A 116 -3.41 -3.58 19.17
N VAL A 117 -3.48 -2.71 18.17
CA VAL A 117 -3.39 -3.06 16.76
C VAL A 117 -2.06 -2.55 16.21
N LYS A 118 -1.21 -3.45 15.74
CA LYS A 118 0.04 -3.13 15.05
C LYS A 118 -0.23 -2.97 13.56
N LEU A 119 0.02 -1.78 13.03
CA LEU A 119 0.04 -1.54 11.59
C LEU A 119 1.47 -1.67 11.08
N GLN A 120 1.66 -2.60 10.15
CA GLN A 120 2.87 -2.78 9.38
C GLN A 120 2.67 -2.05 8.04
N ILE A 121 3.29 -0.87 7.91
CA ILE A 121 2.99 0.03 6.80
C ILE A 121 4.12 -0.02 5.78
N TRP A 122 3.77 -0.31 4.54
CA TRP A 122 4.67 -0.32 3.40
C TRP A 122 4.48 0.94 2.57
N ASP A 123 5.53 1.76 2.51
CA ASP A 123 5.62 2.93 1.64
C ASP A 123 6.25 2.52 0.31
N THR A 124 5.49 2.64 -0.77
CA THR A 124 5.94 2.22 -2.09
C THR A 124 6.46 3.38 -2.92
N ALA A 125 7.50 3.11 -3.71
CA ALA A 125 7.89 4.03 -4.78
C ALA A 125 6.74 4.15 -5.79
N GLY A 126 6.29 5.38 -6.05
CA GLY A 126 5.20 5.66 -7.00
C GLY A 126 5.64 5.62 -8.47
N GLN A 127 6.74 4.90 -8.78
CA GLN A 127 7.27 4.81 -10.13
C GLN A 127 6.83 3.50 -10.78
N GLU A 128 6.32 3.58 -11.98
CA GLU A 128 5.90 2.45 -12.81
C GLU A 128 6.98 1.38 -13.02
N ARG A 129 8.26 1.75 -12.89
CA ARG A 129 9.41 0.84 -12.99
C ARG A 129 9.42 -0.29 -11.94
N PHE A 130 8.75 -0.08 -10.82
CA PHE A 130 8.75 -1.01 -9.69
C PHE A 130 7.44 -1.79 -9.55
N ARG A 131 6.52 -1.69 -10.52
CA ARG A 131 5.20 -2.35 -10.46
C ARG A 131 5.29 -3.86 -10.26
N SER A 132 6.20 -4.54 -10.95
CA SER A 132 6.35 -6.00 -10.79
C SER A 132 6.73 -6.43 -9.38
N VAL A 133 7.55 -5.62 -8.69
CA VAL A 133 7.89 -5.87 -7.28
C VAL A 133 6.69 -5.57 -6.38
N THR A 134 5.94 -4.51 -6.69
CA THR A 134 4.78 -4.06 -5.94
C THR A 134 3.64 -5.09 -5.96
N HIS A 135 3.43 -5.81 -7.08
CA HIS A 135 2.37 -6.82 -7.21
C HIS A 135 2.46 -7.95 -6.18
N ALA A 136 3.68 -8.39 -5.84
CA ALA A 136 3.86 -9.41 -4.81
C ALA A 136 3.35 -8.96 -3.42
N TYR A 137 3.46 -7.66 -3.12
CA TYR A 137 3.02 -7.10 -1.85
C TYR A 137 1.51 -6.84 -1.79
N TYR A 138 0.83 -6.62 -2.93
CA TYR A 138 -0.63 -6.48 -2.97
C TYR A 138 -1.35 -7.70 -2.41
N ARG A 139 -0.85 -8.90 -2.69
CA ARG A 139 -1.44 -10.16 -2.22
C ARG A 139 -1.42 -10.31 -0.70
N ASP A 140 -0.43 -9.71 -0.06
CA ASP A 140 -0.23 -9.78 1.38
C ASP A 140 -0.87 -8.61 2.13
N ALA A 141 -1.30 -7.55 1.44
CA ALA A 141 -1.88 -6.38 2.05
C ALA A 141 -3.30 -6.66 2.56
N HIS A 142 -3.57 -6.29 3.80
CA HIS A 142 -4.90 -6.31 4.39
C HIS A 142 -5.67 -5.03 4.07
N ALA A 143 -4.94 -3.91 3.89
CA ALA A 143 -5.52 -2.64 3.47
C ALA A 143 -4.58 -1.86 2.56
N LEU A 144 -5.18 -1.03 1.70
CA LEU A 144 -4.50 -0.13 0.77
C LEU A 144 -5.03 1.29 0.96
N LEU A 145 -4.13 2.23 1.14
CA LEU A 145 -4.41 3.67 1.08
C LEU A 145 -3.93 4.18 -0.28
N LEU A 146 -4.87 4.52 -1.15
CA LEU A 146 -4.61 5.02 -2.49
C LEU A 146 -4.63 6.55 -2.48
N LEU A 147 -3.49 7.16 -2.82
CA LEU A 147 -3.29 8.61 -2.73
C LEU A 147 -3.21 9.26 -4.10
N TYR A 148 -3.81 10.44 -4.19
CA TYR A 148 -3.52 11.43 -5.23
C TYR A 148 -3.21 12.80 -4.60
N ASP A 149 -2.63 13.69 -5.37
CA ASP A 149 -2.31 15.06 -4.99
C ASP A 149 -3.37 16.01 -5.55
N VAL A 150 -4.08 16.75 -4.68
CA VAL A 150 -5.15 17.68 -5.10
C VAL A 150 -4.63 18.83 -5.99
N THR A 151 -3.31 19.06 -6.00
CA THR A 151 -2.63 20.05 -6.84
C THR A 151 -2.12 19.48 -8.16
N ASN A 152 -2.31 18.17 -8.40
CA ASN A 152 -1.83 17.48 -9.60
C ASN A 152 -2.94 16.64 -10.25
N LYS A 153 -3.54 17.19 -11.31
CA LYS A 153 -4.64 16.54 -12.04
C LYS A 153 -4.24 15.18 -12.61
N ALA A 154 -3.00 15.03 -13.10
CA ALA A 154 -2.52 13.77 -13.67
C ALA A 154 -2.53 12.65 -12.62
N SER A 155 -2.13 12.92 -11.36
CA SER A 155 -2.17 11.94 -10.29
C SER A 155 -3.60 11.49 -9.94
N PHE A 156 -4.58 12.37 -10.12
CA PHE A 156 -6.00 12.03 -9.97
C PHE A 156 -6.51 11.18 -11.14
N ASP A 157 -6.16 11.55 -12.37
CA ASP A 157 -6.56 10.81 -13.57
C ASP A 157 -5.98 9.39 -13.58
N ASN A 158 -4.80 9.18 -12.99
CA ASN A 158 -4.17 7.88 -12.85
C ASN A 158 -4.83 6.97 -11.79
N ILE A 159 -5.73 7.49 -10.94
CA ILE A 159 -6.41 6.69 -9.91
C ILE A 159 -7.15 5.51 -10.50
N GLN A 160 -7.78 5.65 -11.66
CA GLN A 160 -8.48 4.54 -12.32
C GLN A 160 -7.52 3.40 -12.69
N ALA A 161 -6.32 3.73 -13.18
CA ALA A 161 -5.30 2.74 -13.49
C ALA A 161 -4.81 2.02 -12.21
N TRP A 162 -4.62 2.75 -11.11
CA TRP A 162 -4.27 2.16 -9.81
C TRP A 162 -5.38 1.23 -9.29
N LEU A 163 -6.64 1.63 -9.40
CA LEU A 163 -7.79 0.81 -8.97
C LEU A 163 -7.90 -0.47 -9.79
N THR A 164 -7.66 -0.40 -11.10
CA THR A 164 -7.63 -1.58 -11.97
C THR A 164 -6.52 -2.55 -11.55
N GLU A 165 -5.32 -2.04 -11.31
CA GLU A 165 -4.18 -2.82 -10.87
C GLU A 165 -4.42 -3.47 -9.48
N ILE A 166 -4.97 -2.70 -8.54
CA ILE A 166 -5.34 -3.22 -7.21
C ILE A 166 -6.38 -4.33 -7.35
N HIS A 167 -7.39 -4.15 -8.18
CA HIS A 167 -8.44 -5.15 -8.39
C HIS A 167 -7.88 -6.46 -8.99
N GLU A 168 -6.86 -6.37 -9.83
CA GLU A 168 -6.22 -7.53 -10.46
C GLU A 168 -5.31 -8.30 -9.49
N TYR A 169 -4.56 -7.61 -8.64
CA TYR A 169 -3.47 -8.22 -7.85
C TYR A 169 -3.73 -8.33 -6.36
N ALA A 170 -4.62 -7.53 -5.78
CA ALA A 170 -4.95 -7.58 -4.37
C ALA A 170 -5.98 -8.69 -4.04
N GLN A 171 -6.10 -9.00 -2.75
CA GLN A 171 -7.13 -9.91 -2.28
C GLN A 171 -8.52 -9.28 -2.46
N GLN A 172 -9.55 -10.10 -2.68
CA GLN A 172 -10.92 -9.63 -2.91
C GLN A 172 -11.52 -8.88 -1.71
N ASP A 173 -11.05 -9.20 -0.51
CA ASP A 173 -11.52 -8.62 0.75
C ASP A 173 -10.58 -7.51 1.27
N VAL A 174 -9.61 -7.06 0.47
CA VAL A 174 -8.71 -5.95 0.84
C VAL A 174 -9.53 -4.70 1.20
N VAL A 175 -9.16 -4.05 2.29
CA VAL A 175 -9.76 -2.76 2.66
C VAL A 175 -9.09 -1.66 1.84
N LEU A 176 -9.86 -0.92 1.07
CA LEU A 176 -9.37 0.17 0.23
C LEU A 176 -9.94 1.51 0.70
N MET A 177 -9.12 2.56 0.72
CA MET A 177 -9.53 3.94 0.98
C MET A 177 -8.82 4.88 0.01
N LEU A 178 -9.57 5.84 -0.54
CA LEU A 178 -9.05 6.89 -1.42
C LEU A 178 -8.73 8.15 -0.62
N LEU A 179 -7.52 8.69 -0.78
CA LEU A 179 -7.05 9.90 -0.10
C LEU A 179 -6.65 10.99 -1.10
N GLY A 180 -7.28 12.17 -1.01
CA GLY A 180 -6.83 13.38 -1.69
C GLY A 180 -5.88 14.16 -0.78
N ASN A 181 -4.57 14.10 -1.05
CA ASN A 181 -3.54 14.69 -0.19
C ASN A 181 -3.15 16.11 -0.64
N LYS A 182 -2.45 16.85 0.23
CA LYS A 182 -1.94 18.21 0.05
C LYS A 182 -3.01 19.31 0.02
N VAL A 183 -4.10 19.13 0.75
CA VAL A 183 -5.18 20.13 0.82
C VAL A 183 -4.77 21.44 1.50
N ASP A 184 -3.62 21.49 2.16
CA ASP A 184 -3.00 22.70 2.67
C ASP A 184 -2.59 23.70 1.56
N SER A 185 -2.36 23.21 0.35
CA SER A 185 -2.04 24.02 -0.83
C SER A 185 -3.32 24.44 -1.59
N ALA A 186 -4.21 25.13 -0.90
CA ALA A 186 -5.53 25.46 -1.44
C ALA A 186 -5.46 26.35 -2.70
N GLN A 187 -4.42 27.19 -2.80
CA GLN A 187 -4.22 28.08 -3.96
C GLN A 187 -3.80 27.32 -5.23
N ASP A 188 -3.12 26.18 -5.06
CA ASP A 188 -2.63 25.35 -6.15
C ASP A 188 -3.59 24.21 -6.50
N ARG A 189 -4.73 24.14 -5.83
CA ARG A 189 -5.72 23.06 -6.01
C ARG A 189 -6.26 23.06 -7.44
N VAL A 190 -6.16 21.93 -8.11
CA VAL A 190 -6.72 21.67 -9.44
C VAL A 190 -7.78 20.56 -9.47
N VAL A 191 -7.83 19.74 -8.43
CA VAL A 191 -8.85 18.68 -8.25
C VAL A 191 -9.83 19.11 -7.17
N LYS A 192 -11.10 19.23 -7.53
CA LYS A 192 -12.16 19.59 -6.58
C LYS A 192 -12.45 18.40 -5.66
N ARG A 193 -12.91 18.71 -4.46
CA ARG A 193 -13.30 17.67 -3.49
C ARG A 193 -14.43 16.80 -4.03
N GLU A 194 -15.39 17.40 -4.70
CA GLU A 194 -16.54 16.74 -5.29
C GLU A 194 -16.14 15.70 -6.35
N ASP A 195 -15.04 15.95 -7.07
CA ASP A 195 -14.51 14.99 -8.05
C ASP A 195 -13.97 13.74 -7.35
N GLY A 196 -13.25 13.91 -6.23
CA GLY A 196 -12.78 12.81 -5.40
C GLY A 196 -13.93 12.01 -4.76
N GLU A 197 -14.94 12.70 -4.23
CA GLU A 197 -16.14 12.08 -3.65
C GLU A 197 -16.93 11.30 -4.71
N LYS A 198 -17.06 11.83 -5.93
CA LYS A 198 -17.74 11.17 -7.04
C LYS A 198 -17.01 9.89 -7.45
N LEU A 199 -15.70 9.97 -7.64
CA LEU A 199 -14.88 8.82 -8.00
C LEU A 199 -14.94 7.72 -6.92
N ALA A 200 -14.80 8.09 -5.66
CA ALA A 200 -14.89 7.16 -4.55
C ALA A 200 -16.26 6.47 -4.46
N LYS A 201 -17.34 7.20 -4.73
CA LYS A 201 -18.70 6.66 -4.79
C LYS A 201 -18.87 5.68 -5.93
N GLU A 202 -18.31 5.96 -7.09
CA GLU A 202 -18.34 5.09 -8.27
C GLU A 202 -17.70 3.72 -7.98
N TYR A 203 -16.57 3.73 -7.28
CA TYR A 203 -15.86 2.49 -6.91
C TYR A 203 -16.28 1.91 -5.56
N GLY A 204 -17.23 2.52 -4.86
CA GLY A 204 -17.70 2.06 -3.55
C GLY A 204 -16.67 2.10 -2.44
N VAL A 205 -15.66 2.97 -2.54
CA VAL A 205 -14.57 3.11 -1.57
C VAL A 205 -14.76 4.35 -0.70
N PRO A 206 -14.36 4.33 0.59
CA PRO A 206 -14.33 5.52 1.44
C PRO A 206 -13.36 6.57 0.89
N PHE A 207 -13.72 7.83 1.08
CA PHE A 207 -12.93 8.98 0.64
C PHE A 207 -12.65 9.94 1.78
N MET A 208 -11.44 10.48 1.80
CA MET A 208 -11.02 11.50 2.74
C MET A 208 -9.99 12.41 2.09
N GLU A 209 -10.03 13.70 2.42
CA GLU A 209 -8.95 14.62 2.10
C GLU A 209 -7.98 14.72 3.28
N THR A 210 -6.68 14.78 2.99
CA THR A 210 -5.60 14.79 3.97
C THR A 210 -4.57 15.87 3.67
N SER A 211 -3.80 16.23 4.70
CA SER A 211 -2.59 17.01 4.54
C SER A 211 -1.49 16.46 5.45
N ALA A 212 -0.45 15.90 4.85
CA ALA A 212 0.73 15.50 5.59
C ALA A 212 1.44 16.70 6.25
N LYS A 213 1.35 17.89 5.63
CA LYS A 213 1.96 19.14 6.12
C LYS A 213 1.28 19.63 7.39
N SER A 214 -0.03 19.79 7.37
CA SER A 214 -0.81 20.27 8.54
C SER A 214 -1.19 19.16 9.53
N GLY A 215 -1.12 17.89 9.11
CA GLY A 215 -1.59 16.74 9.89
C GLY A 215 -3.08 16.46 9.72
N LEU A 216 -3.81 17.27 8.94
CA LEU A 216 -5.26 17.13 8.76
C LEU A 216 -5.61 15.71 8.29
N ASN A 217 -6.50 15.06 9.05
CA ASN A 217 -7.06 13.73 8.77
C ASN A 217 -6.04 12.58 8.62
N VAL A 218 -4.76 12.79 8.92
CA VAL A 218 -3.74 11.74 8.78
C VAL A 218 -3.96 10.63 9.80
N GLU A 219 -4.05 10.97 11.09
CA GLU A 219 -4.33 10.01 12.17
C GLU A 219 -5.69 9.32 11.95
N LEU A 220 -6.69 10.08 11.51
CA LEU A 220 -8.03 9.57 11.23
C LEU A 220 -8.04 8.50 10.14
N ALA A 221 -7.28 8.69 9.05
CA ALA A 221 -7.21 7.73 7.95
C ALA A 221 -6.68 6.36 8.42
N PHE A 222 -5.57 6.35 9.16
CA PHE A 222 -5.00 5.10 9.66
C PHE A 222 -5.84 4.46 10.78
N THR A 223 -6.42 5.27 11.66
CA THR A 223 -7.33 4.77 12.70
C THR A 223 -8.59 4.13 12.10
N ALA A 224 -9.16 4.74 11.08
CA ALA A 224 -10.32 4.21 10.37
C ALA A 224 -10.03 2.83 9.74
N ILE A 225 -8.88 2.69 9.09
CA ILE A 225 -8.41 1.40 8.55
C ILE A 225 -8.21 0.37 9.66
N ALA A 226 -7.54 0.75 10.76
CA ALA A 226 -7.31 -0.14 11.89
C ALA A 226 -8.61 -0.64 12.53
N LYS A 227 -9.63 0.23 12.65
CA LYS A 227 -10.97 -0.13 13.13
C LYS A 227 -11.65 -1.14 12.22
N GLU A 228 -11.63 -0.91 10.91
CA GLU A 228 -12.22 -1.83 9.94
C GLU A 228 -11.55 -3.20 9.99
N LEU A 229 -10.22 -3.25 9.98
CA LEU A 229 -9.46 -4.50 10.02
C LEU A 229 -9.67 -5.25 11.34
N LYS A 230 -9.66 -4.54 12.48
CA LYS A 230 -10.01 -5.11 13.79
C LYS A 230 -11.40 -5.73 13.76
N HIS A 231 -12.40 -4.99 13.28
CA HIS A 231 -13.79 -5.46 13.22
C HIS A 231 -13.92 -6.72 12.35
N ARG A 232 -13.24 -6.77 11.20
CA ARG A 232 -13.24 -7.97 10.34
C ARG A 232 -12.57 -9.17 10.98
N SER A 233 -11.47 -8.95 11.72
CA SER A 233 -10.70 -10.00 12.38
C SER A 233 -11.42 -10.57 13.61
N MET A 234 -12.13 -9.73 14.36
CA MET A 234 -12.79 -10.09 15.62
C MET A 234 -14.32 -10.29 15.46
N LYS A 235 -14.79 -10.76 14.30
CA LYS A 235 -16.22 -10.95 14.03
C LYS A 235 -16.92 -11.68 15.19
N LEU A 236 -17.60 -10.93 16.04
CA LEU A 236 -18.53 -11.45 17.03
C LEU A 236 -19.91 -11.61 16.37
N PRO A 237 -20.61 -12.73 16.58
CA PRO A 237 -21.85 -13.04 15.84
C PRO A 237 -22.99 -12.03 16.00
N ASN A 238 -22.94 -11.18 17.03
CA ASN A 238 -24.01 -10.24 17.39
C ASN A 238 -23.63 -8.75 17.36
N GLU A 239 -22.45 -8.39 16.86
CA GLU A 239 -22.08 -6.97 16.73
C GLU A 239 -22.61 -6.35 15.42
N PRO A 240 -23.11 -5.08 15.49
CA PRO A 240 -23.48 -4.36 14.27
C PRO A 240 -22.27 -4.21 13.36
N LYS A 241 -22.45 -4.50 12.08
CA LYS A 241 -21.37 -4.41 11.08
C LYS A 241 -20.80 -2.99 11.08
N PHE A 242 -19.54 -2.84 11.42
CA PHE A 242 -18.81 -1.58 11.24
C PHE A 242 -18.80 -1.22 9.74
N LYS A 243 -19.16 0.01 9.43
CA LYS A 243 -19.14 0.51 8.06
C LYS A 243 -18.11 1.63 7.97
N LEU A 244 -16.96 1.32 7.41
CA LEU A 244 -15.85 2.25 7.24
C LEU A 244 -16.28 3.56 6.57
N HIS A 245 -17.12 3.47 5.54
CA HIS A 245 -17.65 4.63 4.83
C HIS A 245 -18.46 5.57 5.76
N ASP A 246 -19.33 5.03 6.59
CA ASP A 246 -20.17 5.82 7.50
C ASP A 246 -19.31 6.43 8.61
N TYR A 247 -18.34 5.70 9.13
CA TYR A 247 -17.39 6.19 10.11
C TYR A 247 -16.59 7.38 9.58
N VAL A 248 -15.95 7.23 8.41
CA VAL A 248 -15.18 8.31 7.76
C VAL A 248 -16.06 9.54 7.53
N LYS A 249 -17.27 9.36 7.02
CA LYS A 249 -18.20 10.46 6.76
C LYS A 249 -18.62 11.21 8.02
N LYS A 250 -18.83 10.50 9.13
CA LYS A 250 -19.18 11.07 10.43
C LYS A 250 -18.03 11.89 11.01
N GLU A 251 -16.83 11.31 11.07
CA GLU A 251 -15.66 11.95 11.68
C GLU A 251 -15.18 13.17 10.89
N VAL A 252 -15.15 13.08 9.55
CA VAL A 252 -14.78 14.22 8.69
C VAL A 252 -15.78 15.38 8.83
N ARG A 253 -17.08 15.11 9.00
CA ARG A 253 -18.09 16.14 9.23
C ARG A 253 -17.98 16.75 10.64
N GLY A 254 -17.70 15.93 11.65
CA GLY A 254 -17.55 16.39 13.04
C GLY A 254 -16.34 17.32 13.24
N SER A 255 -15.27 17.10 12.50
CA SER A 255 -14.07 17.94 12.55
C SER A 255 -14.26 19.33 11.93
N GLY A 256 -15.31 19.55 11.14
CA GLY A 256 -15.62 20.83 10.49
C GLY A 256 -16.48 21.80 11.33
N CYS A 257 -17.11 21.34 12.42
CA CYS A 257 -18.03 22.16 13.22
C CYS A 257 -17.38 23.07 14.30
N CYS A 258 -16.06 23.04 14.48
CA CYS A 258 -15.38 23.85 15.51
C CYS A 258 -14.51 24.99 14.92
N ARG A 259 -14.95 25.63 13.83
CA ARG A 259 -14.39 26.91 13.38
C ARG A 259 -15.52 27.89 13.14
N SER A 260 -15.94 28.52 14.21
CA SER A 260 -16.63 29.83 14.24
C SER A 260 -15.64 30.83 14.82
#